data_305f5e9a1e14e7b5648f6fd8a8737fc3
#
_entry.id   305f5e9a1e14e7b5648f6fd8a8737fc3
#
_cell.length_a   1.000
_cell.length_b   1.000
_cell.length_c   1.000
_cell.angle_alpha   90.00
_cell.angle_beta   90.00
_cell.angle_gamma   90.00
#
_symmetry.space_group_name_H-M   'P 1'
#
loop_
_entity.id
_entity.type
_entity.pdbx_description
1 polymer ?
#
loop_
_entity_poly.entity_id
_entity_poly.type
_entity_poly.pdbx_seq_one_letter_code
_entity_poly.pdbx_strand_id
1 'polypeptide(L)'
;MKKYWRLFYLIFSSELIIAQNYVDILKLNLSTTPYNKFDTSSSKTKINQLDADVTIPIKLNSKLTLLSGFLYENFQTKLFADGPVKNFGSIALKLGLNKTFNEHWIGTMVLLPKIASDFVSRSSNDFQYGVVALMKYKKADHLNYKFGMYYNSELFGPFFVPMVGLYFLSENKKFEANIMLPLNADANYKLTKFLNAGINFNGQIRSYHLNHVTPSLPHTYVARSTNEFYAYLRFNFSESMMLQTKCGISVARNFRVYEENDKVNFGLPATFIGQKRQQLNSDFSNGLIFQASFIYRVNFNKNK
;
A
#
# COMPACT_ATOMS: atom_id res chain seq x y z
N MET A 1 10.05 -30.18 -23.26
CA MET A 1 10.26 -28.94 -22.44
C MET A 1 10.52 -27.66 -23.20
N LYS A 2 10.62 -27.64 -24.53
CA LYS A 2 10.87 -26.39 -25.34
C LYS A 2 9.59 -25.66 -25.81
N LYS A 3 8.39 -26.20 -25.55
CA LYS A 3 7.12 -25.65 -26.10
C LYS A 3 6.46 -24.58 -25.20
N TYR A 4 6.79 -24.55 -23.90
CA TYR A 4 6.20 -23.60 -22.96
C TYR A 4 6.95 -22.27 -22.85
N TRP A 5 8.22 -22.20 -23.30
CA TRP A 5 9.00 -20.98 -23.34
C TRP A 5 8.57 -20.01 -24.47
N ARG A 6 7.94 -20.51 -25.53
CA ARG A 6 7.42 -19.68 -26.62
C ARG A 6 6.12 -18.96 -26.29
N LEU A 7 5.31 -19.46 -25.33
CA LEU A 7 4.12 -18.73 -24.86
C LEU A 7 4.47 -17.52 -23.97
N PHE A 8 5.63 -17.53 -23.31
CA PHE A 8 6.07 -16.41 -22.48
C PHE A 8 6.59 -15.21 -23.30
N TYR A 9 7.02 -15.43 -24.55
CA TYR A 9 7.56 -14.38 -25.44
C TYR A 9 6.49 -13.66 -26.26
N LEU A 10 5.30 -14.20 -26.44
CA LEU A 10 4.24 -13.64 -27.29
C LEU A 10 3.37 -12.59 -26.57
N ILE A 11 3.55 -12.38 -25.24
CA ILE A 11 2.76 -11.42 -24.45
C ILE A 11 3.37 -10.01 -24.45
N PHE A 12 4.60 -9.83 -24.96
CA PHE A 12 5.37 -8.59 -24.75
C PHE A 12 5.56 -7.66 -25.97
N SER A 13 4.87 -7.90 -27.07
CA SER A 13 5.01 -7.01 -28.24
C SER A 13 3.76 -6.16 -28.43
N SER A 14 3.67 -5.04 -27.71
CA SER A 14 2.91 -3.88 -28.19
C SER A 14 2.98 -2.72 -27.17
N GLU A 15 3.17 -1.53 -27.69
CA GLU A 15 3.32 -0.25 -27.00
C GLU A 15 2.19 -0.01 -25.99
N LEU A 16 2.48 -0.20 -24.71
CA LEU A 16 1.65 0.32 -23.63
C LEU A 16 1.98 1.81 -23.50
N ILE A 17 1.10 2.69 -23.98
CA ILE A 17 1.12 4.12 -23.65
C ILE A 17 0.69 4.27 -22.20
N ILE A 18 1.56 3.84 -21.28
CA ILE A 18 1.48 4.15 -19.87
C ILE A 18 2.44 5.32 -19.70
N ALA A 19 1.95 6.44 -19.20
CA ALA A 19 2.80 7.61 -18.95
C ALA A 19 3.88 7.36 -17.86
N GLN A 20 3.73 6.32 -17.09
CA GLN A 20 4.77 5.66 -16.30
C GLN A 20 5.26 4.49 -17.15
N ASN A 21 6.47 4.57 -17.65
CA ASN A 21 7.02 3.59 -18.60
C ASN A 21 7.38 2.24 -17.97
N TYR A 22 6.90 1.96 -16.76
CA TYR A 22 7.18 0.74 -16.02
C TYR A 22 6.02 0.33 -15.09
N VAL A 23 6.03 -0.94 -14.71
CA VAL A 23 5.21 -1.48 -13.63
C VAL A 23 6.10 -2.27 -12.67
N ASP A 24 5.96 -2.03 -11.38
CA ASP A 24 6.56 -2.87 -10.35
C ASP A 24 5.71 -4.12 -10.20
N ILE A 25 6.22 -5.24 -10.73
CA ILE A 25 5.54 -6.55 -10.70
C ILE A 25 5.53 -7.14 -9.30
N LEU A 26 6.62 -6.92 -8.56
CA LEU A 26 6.77 -7.39 -7.19
C LEU A 26 7.44 -6.31 -6.35
N LYS A 27 6.85 -6.03 -5.19
CA LYS A 27 7.50 -5.30 -4.09
C LYS A 27 7.40 -6.12 -2.83
N LEU A 28 8.54 -6.40 -2.21
CA LEU A 28 8.62 -7.01 -0.88
C LEU A 28 9.20 -5.98 0.07
N ASN A 29 8.51 -5.72 1.18
CA ASN A 29 8.96 -4.76 2.18
C ASN A 29 9.08 -5.45 3.54
N LEU A 30 10.21 -5.24 4.19
CA LEU A 30 10.46 -5.61 5.57
C LEU A 30 10.64 -4.30 6.36
N SER A 31 9.75 -4.03 7.31
CA SER A 31 9.80 -2.82 8.13
C SER A 31 9.90 -3.16 9.60
N THR A 32 10.59 -2.32 10.34
CA THR A 32 10.67 -2.41 11.80
C THR A 32 10.64 -1.03 12.44
N THR A 33 9.89 -0.92 13.53
CA THR A 33 9.91 0.27 14.39
C THR A 33 10.34 -0.18 15.78
N PRO A 34 11.62 -0.05 16.13
CA PRO A 34 12.10 -0.43 17.42
C PRO A 34 11.56 0.53 18.51
N TYR A 35 11.28 0.01 19.70
CA TYR A 35 11.06 0.80 20.90
C TYR A 35 9.96 1.86 20.87
N ASN A 36 8.72 1.41 20.71
CA ASN A 36 7.55 2.28 20.87
C ASN A 36 7.08 2.17 22.33
N LYS A 37 7.07 3.28 23.05
CA LYS A 37 6.59 3.34 24.43
C LYS A 37 5.07 3.49 24.44
N PHE A 38 4.37 2.76 25.30
CA PHE A 38 2.95 2.98 25.55
C PHE A 38 2.77 4.27 26.37
N ASP A 39 1.71 5.04 26.05
CA ASP A 39 1.48 6.36 26.69
C ASP A 39 1.17 6.24 28.17
N THR A 40 0.55 5.13 28.60
CA THR A 40 0.10 4.89 29.98
C THR A 40 1.05 4.01 30.80
N SER A 41 2.18 3.56 30.24
CA SER A 41 3.06 2.58 30.85
C SER A 41 4.52 2.82 30.45
N SER A 42 5.46 2.33 31.27
CA SER A 42 6.89 2.24 30.90
C SER A 42 7.18 1.12 29.90
N SER A 43 6.22 0.24 29.65
CA SER A 43 6.34 -0.87 28.70
C SER A 43 6.59 -0.37 27.27
N LYS A 44 7.34 -1.15 26.52
CA LYS A 44 7.68 -0.85 25.11
C LYS A 44 7.26 -1.99 24.20
N THR A 45 6.93 -1.65 22.98
CA THR A 45 6.69 -2.63 21.91
C THR A 45 7.58 -2.36 20.70
N LYS A 46 7.85 -3.41 19.96
CA LYS A 46 8.46 -3.36 18.64
C LYS A 46 7.37 -3.72 17.62
N ILE A 47 7.33 -3.01 16.51
CA ILE A 47 6.44 -3.36 15.40
C ILE A 47 7.31 -3.90 14.27
N ASN A 48 7.09 -5.15 13.89
CA ASN A 48 7.65 -5.73 12.68
C ASN A 48 6.54 -5.87 11.66
N GLN A 49 6.85 -5.57 10.41
CA GLN A 49 5.89 -5.65 9.30
C GLN A 49 6.55 -6.30 8.10
N LEU A 50 5.84 -7.21 7.46
CA LEU A 50 6.17 -7.80 6.18
C LEU A 50 5.04 -7.49 5.20
N ASP A 51 5.35 -6.90 4.05
CA ASP A 51 4.39 -6.63 2.99
C ASP A 51 4.89 -7.24 1.68
N ALA A 52 3.94 -7.75 0.90
CA ALA A 52 4.16 -8.13 -0.48
C ALA A 52 3.08 -7.51 -1.37
N ASP A 53 3.50 -6.87 -2.43
CA ASP A 53 2.63 -6.34 -3.48
C ASP A 53 3.00 -7.00 -4.80
N VAL A 54 2.08 -7.78 -5.36
CA VAL A 54 2.22 -8.38 -6.70
C VAL A 54 1.19 -7.74 -7.63
N THR A 55 1.63 -7.28 -8.80
CA THR A 55 0.75 -6.72 -9.82
C THR A 55 1.17 -7.24 -11.20
N ILE A 56 0.30 -8.00 -11.84
CA ILE A 56 0.52 -8.60 -13.15
C ILE A 56 -0.41 -7.95 -14.16
N PRO A 57 0.08 -7.07 -15.03
CA PRO A 57 -0.69 -6.51 -16.13
C PRO A 57 -0.76 -7.53 -17.27
N ILE A 58 -1.98 -7.89 -17.69
CA ILE A 58 -2.26 -8.79 -18.81
C ILE A 58 -2.91 -7.96 -19.91
N LYS A 59 -2.18 -7.71 -20.98
CA LYS A 59 -2.71 -6.93 -22.09
C LYS A 59 -3.72 -7.75 -22.87
N LEU A 60 -4.96 -7.26 -22.94
CA LEU A 60 -6.04 -7.89 -23.72
C LEU A 60 -6.08 -7.34 -25.16
N ASN A 61 -5.86 -6.02 -25.31
CA ASN A 61 -5.73 -5.37 -26.63
C ASN A 61 -4.98 -4.04 -26.50
N SER A 62 -4.93 -3.22 -27.56
CA SER A 62 -4.20 -1.94 -27.55
C SER A 62 -4.74 -0.91 -26.54
N LYS A 63 -5.98 -1.03 -26.11
CA LYS A 63 -6.65 -0.07 -25.22
C LYS A 63 -7.05 -0.65 -23.86
N LEU A 64 -6.97 -1.96 -23.67
CA LEU A 64 -7.47 -2.64 -22.47
C LEU A 64 -6.43 -3.58 -21.88
N THR A 65 -6.13 -3.40 -20.59
CA THR A 65 -5.24 -4.25 -19.80
C THR A 65 -5.97 -4.74 -18.56
N LEU A 66 -5.96 -6.05 -18.32
CA LEU A 66 -6.41 -6.65 -17.08
C LEU A 66 -5.28 -6.51 -16.05
N LEU A 67 -5.63 -6.10 -14.84
CA LEU A 67 -4.72 -6.05 -13.70
C LEU A 67 -5.09 -7.17 -12.74
N SER A 68 -4.15 -8.07 -12.49
CA SER A 68 -4.29 -9.17 -11.54
C SER A 68 -3.14 -9.14 -10.54
N GLY A 69 -3.32 -9.76 -9.39
CA GLY A 69 -2.28 -9.86 -8.38
C GLY A 69 -2.83 -9.98 -6.98
N PHE A 70 -2.00 -9.68 -5.99
CA PHE A 70 -2.40 -9.68 -4.59
C PHE A 70 -1.58 -8.67 -3.77
N LEU A 71 -2.14 -8.31 -2.64
CA LEU A 71 -1.49 -7.59 -1.55
C LEU A 71 -1.46 -8.53 -0.35
N TYR A 72 -0.34 -8.62 0.31
CA TYR A 72 -0.16 -9.30 1.58
C TYR A 72 0.47 -8.33 2.57
N GLU A 73 -0.03 -8.32 3.80
CA GLU A 73 0.60 -7.60 4.91
C GLU A 73 0.46 -8.42 6.18
N ASN A 74 1.51 -8.41 6.98
CA ASN A 74 1.54 -9.06 8.28
C ASN A 74 2.26 -8.16 9.29
N PHE A 75 1.67 -8.03 10.46
CA PHE A 75 2.18 -7.27 11.59
C PHE A 75 2.46 -8.18 12.77
N GLN A 76 3.53 -7.88 13.48
CA GLN A 76 3.87 -8.49 14.75
C GLN A 76 4.17 -7.38 15.78
N THR A 77 3.29 -7.25 16.78
CA THR A 77 3.42 -6.21 17.83
C THR A 77 2.59 -6.55 19.07
N LYS A 78 2.88 -5.88 20.19
CA LYS A 78 1.96 -5.85 21.32
C LYS A 78 0.91 -4.78 21.09
N LEU A 79 -0.35 -5.10 21.35
CA LEU A 79 -1.47 -4.15 21.30
C LEU A 79 -1.80 -3.59 22.69
N PHE A 80 -1.44 -4.30 23.75
CA PHE A 80 -1.60 -3.91 25.14
C PHE A 80 -0.24 -3.95 25.85
N ALA A 81 -0.01 -3.05 26.81
CA ALA A 81 1.27 -2.91 27.52
C ALA A 81 1.74 -4.21 28.17
N ASP A 82 0.82 -4.92 28.83
CA ASP A 82 1.08 -6.17 29.54
C ASP A 82 0.63 -7.41 28.75
N GLY A 83 0.17 -7.20 27.50
CA GLY A 83 -0.29 -8.28 26.63
C GLY A 83 0.84 -9.00 25.89
N PRO A 84 0.53 -10.16 25.33
CA PRO A 84 1.44 -10.88 24.45
C PRO A 84 1.64 -10.15 23.12
N VAL A 85 2.71 -10.51 22.41
CA VAL A 85 2.88 -10.13 21.00
C VAL A 85 1.81 -10.82 20.17
N LYS A 86 1.10 -10.07 19.35
CA LYS A 86 0.07 -10.54 18.41
C LYS A 86 0.57 -10.47 16.99
N ASN A 87 0.15 -11.46 16.19
CA ASN A 87 0.28 -11.46 14.75
C ASN A 87 -1.09 -11.18 14.14
N PHE A 88 -1.17 -10.27 13.19
CA PHE A 88 -2.37 -10.01 12.40
C PHE A 88 -1.99 -9.39 11.06
N GLY A 89 -2.86 -9.47 10.11
CA GLY A 89 -2.55 -8.97 8.77
C GLY A 89 -3.70 -9.10 7.79
N SER A 90 -3.40 -8.98 6.51
CA SER A 90 -4.40 -9.15 5.47
C SER A 90 -3.85 -9.76 4.19
N ILE A 91 -4.73 -10.39 3.44
CA ILE A 91 -4.51 -10.83 2.06
C ILE A 91 -5.65 -10.26 1.23
N ALA A 92 -5.32 -9.46 0.22
CA ALA A 92 -6.27 -8.90 -0.73
C ALA A 92 -5.92 -9.32 -2.15
N LEU A 93 -6.90 -9.74 -2.94
CA LEU A 93 -6.72 -9.95 -4.38
C LEU A 93 -6.86 -8.62 -5.11
N LYS A 94 -6.13 -8.45 -6.21
CA LYS A 94 -6.26 -7.35 -7.16
C LYS A 94 -6.95 -7.86 -8.41
N LEU A 95 -8.14 -7.35 -8.70
CA LEU A 95 -8.92 -7.69 -9.89
C LEU A 95 -9.32 -6.37 -10.56
N GLY A 96 -8.65 -6.00 -11.61
CA GLY A 96 -8.84 -4.66 -12.17
C GLY A 96 -8.72 -4.59 -13.68
N LEU A 97 -9.16 -3.47 -14.19
CA LEU A 97 -9.08 -3.09 -15.61
C LEU A 97 -8.44 -1.71 -15.73
N ASN A 98 -7.51 -1.60 -16.67
CA ASN A 98 -6.96 -0.34 -17.10
C ASN A 98 -7.38 -0.14 -18.57
N LYS A 99 -8.07 0.98 -18.86
CA LYS A 99 -8.61 1.30 -20.19
C LYS A 99 -8.09 2.64 -20.66
N THR A 100 -7.50 2.66 -21.83
CA THR A 100 -7.14 3.86 -22.56
C THR A 100 -8.36 4.30 -23.37
N PHE A 101 -8.96 5.44 -23.03
CA PHE A 101 -10.11 6.00 -23.74
C PHE A 101 -9.67 6.74 -25.00
N ASN A 102 -8.62 7.57 -24.87
CA ASN A 102 -8.00 8.32 -25.97
C ASN A 102 -6.53 8.64 -25.61
N GLU A 103 -5.87 9.48 -26.37
CA GLU A 103 -4.44 9.84 -26.20
C GLU A 103 -4.13 10.52 -24.86
N HIS A 104 -5.14 11.16 -24.25
CA HIS A 104 -4.98 11.89 -22.98
C HIS A 104 -5.57 11.16 -21.78
N TRP A 105 -6.65 10.39 -21.94
CA TRP A 105 -7.39 9.85 -20.81
C TRP A 105 -7.24 8.34 -20.66
N ILE A 106 -6.85 7.93 -19.47
CA ILE A 106 -6.72 6.52 -19.05
C ILE A 106 -7.47 6.35 -17.74
N GLY A 107 -8.38 5.37 -17.70
CA GLY A 107 -9.11 4.97 -16.49
C GLY A 107 -8.62 3.65 -15.96
N THR A 108 -8.55 3.53 -14.64
CA THR A 108 -8.22 2.29 -13.94
C THR A 108 -9.28 2.03 -12.88
N MET A 109 -9.80 0.82 -12.82
CA MET A 109 -10.68 0.36 -11.75
C MET A 109 -10.15 -0.96 -11.21
N VAL A 110 -10.03 -1.08 -9.88
CA VAL A 110 -9.53 -2.29 -9.21
C VAL A 110 -10.46 -2.65 -8.05
N LEU A 111 -10.94 -3.88 -8.04
CA LEU A 111 -11.63 -4.49 -6.91
C LEU A 111 -10.59 -5.18 -6.02
N LEU A 112 -10.78 -5.07 -4.71
CA LEU A 112 -9.88 -5.57 -3.68
C LEU A 112 -10.66 -6.38 -2.64
N PRO A 113 -11.17 -7.59 -2.98
CA PRO A 113 -11.68 -8.51 -1.95
C PRO A 113 -10.52 -8.89 -1.03
N LYS A 114 -10.75 -8.82 0.28
CA LYS A 114 -9.70 -8.90 1.29
C LYS A 114 -10.18 -9.73 2.49
N ILE A 115 -9.28 -10.52 3.04
CA ILE A 115 -9.38 -11.13 4.37
C ILE A 115 -8.37 -10.41 5.27
N ALA A 116 -8.82 -9.88 6.42
CA ALA A 116 -7.99 -9.12 7.33
C ALA A 116 -8.29 -9.51 8.79
N SER A 117 -7.35 -10.21 9.42
CA SER A 117 -7.57 -10.89 10.70
C SER A 117 -6.24 -11.20 11.42
N ASP A 118 -6.33 -11.76 12.63
CA ASP A 118 -5.23 -12.44 13.30
C ASP A 118 -5.08 -13.91 12.86
N PHE A 119 -5.96 -14.41 12.00
CA PHE A 119 -5.98 -15.75 11.41
C PHE A 119 -6.03 -16.90 12.46
N VAL A 120 -6.44 -16.62 13.68
CA VAL A 120 -6.55 -17.65 14.74
C VAL A 120 -7.79 -18.50 14.53
N SER A 121 -8.90 -17.92 14.14
CA SER A 121 -10.14 -18.61 13.77
C SER A 121 -10.76 -17.94 12.54
N ARG A 122 -11.76 -18.57 11.94
CA ARG A 122 -12.47 -18.01 10.79
C ARG A 122 -13.74 -17.32 11.23
N SER A 123 -13.94 -16.10 10.74
CA SER A 123 -15.14 -15.31 10.98
C SER A 123 -15.60 -14.62 9.68
N SER A 124 -16.91 -14.39 9.55
CA SER A 124 -17.44 -13.53 8.47
C SER A 124 -16.90 -12.10 8.54
N ASN A 125 -16.50 -11.65 9.73
CA ASN A 125 -15.92 -10.33 9.95
C ASN A 125 -14.47 -10.19 9.48
N ASP A 126 -13.81 -11.30 9.14
CA ASP A 126 -12.49 -11.25 8.49
C ASP A 126 -12.59 -10.70 7.07
N PHE A 127 -13.77 -10.82 6.43
CA PHE A 127 -13.95 -10.45 5.03
C PHE A 127 -14.29 -8.97 4.88
N GLN A 128 -13.52 -8.29 4.03
CA GLN A 128 -13.68 -6.90 3.67
C GLN A 128 -13.53 -6.75 2.15
N TYR A 129 -13.98 -5.64 1.60
CA TYR A 129 -13.78 -5.36 0.18
C TYR A 129 -13.43 -3.90 -0.04
N GLY A 130 -12.59 -3.65 -1.02
CA GLY A 130 -12.19 -2.33 -1.44
C GLY A 130 -12.40 -2.13 -2.94
N VAL A 131 -12.50 -0.86 -3.34
CA VAL A 131 -12.57 -0.45 -4.74
C VAL A 131 -11.69 0.78 -4.94
N VAL A 132 -10.83 0.74 -5.94
CA VAL A 132 -10.07 1.90 -6.41
C VAL A 132 -10.57 2.27 -7.79
N ALA A 133 -10.94 3.54 -7.98
CA ALA A 133 -11.22 4.12 -9.28
C ALA A 133 -10.28 5.30 -9.52
N LEU A 134 -9.54 5.30 -10.62
CA LEU A 134 -8.53 6.29 -10.94
C LEU A 134 -8.66 6.74 -12.40
N MET A 135 -8.68 8.05 -12.60
CA MET A 135 -8.54 8.69 -13.90
C MET A 135 -7.19 9.38 -13.99
N LYS A 136 -6.49 9.16 -15.08
CA LYS A 136 -5.22 9.80 -15.41
C LYS A 136 -5.38 10.64 -16.68
N TYR A 137 -5.00 11.91 -16.58
CA TYR A 137 -4.92 12.83 -17.70
C TYR A 137 -3.46 13.02 -18.10
N LYS A 138 -3.08 12.52 -19.27
CA LYS A 138 -1.75 12.69 -19.86
C LYS A 138 -1.67 14.06 -20.52
N LYS A 139 -0.98 15.02 -19.85
CA LYS A 139 -0.71 16.35 -20.42
C LYS A 139 0.47 16.31 -21.37
N ALA A 140 1.52 15.54 -21.02
CA ALA A 140 2.71 15.32 -21.82
C ALA A 140 3.34 13.97 -21.43
N ASP A 141 4.35 13.50 -22.14
CA ASP A 141 5.03 12.23 -21.82
C ASP A 141 5.73 12.25 -20.43
N HIS A 142 6.07 13.44 -19.96
CA HIS A 142 6.73 13.67 -18.68
C HIS A 142 5.80 14.18 -17.58
N LEU A 143 4.52 14.51 -17.89
CA LEU A 143 3.58 15.08 -16.92
C LEU A 143 2.18 14.50 -17.08
N ASN A 144 1.67 13.92 -15.99
CA ASN A 144 0.30 13.45 -15.89
C ASN A 144 -0.36 13.90 -14.61
N TYR A 145 -1.63 14.25 -14.68
CA TYR A 145 -2.49 14.47 -13.52
C TYR A 145 -3.29 13.22 -13.23
N LYS A 146 -3.59 13.00 -11.95
CA LYS A 146 -4.31 11.83 -11.46
C LYS A 146 -5.42 12.28 -10.54
N PHE A 147 -6.61 11.70 -10.74
CA PHE A 147 -7.79 11.94 -9.91
C PHE A 147 -8.41 10.59 -9.60
N GLY A 148 -8.88 10.38 -8.39
CA GLY A 148 -9.48 9.12 -8.08
C GLY A 148 -10.17 9.08 -6.74
N MET A 149 -10.65 7.90 -6.44
CA MET A 149 -11.27 7.57 -5.18
C MET A 149 -10.94 6.14 -4.77
N TYR A 150 -10.79 5.93 -3.48
CA TYR A 150 -10.67 4.64 -2.87
C TYR A 150 -11.78 4.47 -1.85
N TYR A 151 -12.49 3.38 -1.93
CA TYR A 151 -13.46 2.93 -0.94
C TYR A 151 -12.99 1.63 -0.31
N ASN A 152 -13.21 1.46 0.99
CA ASN A 152 -13.00 0.20 1.67
C ASN A 152 -14.06 -0.03 2.76
N SER A 153 -14.58 -1.27 2.86
CA SER A 153 -15.45 -1.70 3.94
C SER A 153 -14.61 -2.07 5.16
N GLU A 154 -14.15 -1.08 5.90
CA GLU A 154 -13.39 -1.33 7.13
C GLU A 154 -14.30 -1.82 8.26
N LEU A 155 -13.74 -2.53 9.25
CA LEU A 155 -14.52 -3.03 10.41
C LEU A 155 -15.11 -1.90 11.23
N PHE A 156 -14.45 -0.76 11.25
CA PHE A 156 -14.99 0.45 11.88
C PHE A 156 -16.10 1.14 11.07
N GLY A 157 -16.39 0.71 9.87
CA GLY A 157 -17.41 1.29 8.99
C GLY A 157 -16.89 1.66 7.60
N PRO A 158 -17.76 2.19 6.73
CA PRO A 158 -17.39 2.63 5.38
C PRO A 158 -16.28 3.68 5.42
N PHE A 159 -15.21 3.47 4.64
CA PHE A 159 -14.07 4.38 4.54
C PHE A 159 -13.84 4.83 3.10
N PHE A 160 -13.82 6.14 2.90
CA PHE A 160 -13.72 6.75 1.58
C PHE A 160 -12.55 7.72 1.50
N VAL A 161 -11.75 7.62 0.46
CA VAL A 161 -10.54 8.43 0.25
C VAL A 161 -10.59 9.09 -1.12
N PRO A 162 -10.93 10.38 -1.23
CA PRO A 162 -10.70 11.13 -2.46
C PRO A 162 -9.20 11.26 -2.69
N MET A 163 -8.78 11.12 -3.95
CA MET A 163 -7.37 11.12 -4.32
C MET A 163 -7.08 12.14 -5.42
N VAL A 164 -6.00 12.87 -5.26
CA VAL A 164 -5.45 13.75 -6.28
C VAL A 164 -3.94 13.59 -6.34
N GLY A 165 -3.38 13.66 -7.53
CA GLY A 165 -1.94 13.48 -7.66
C GLY A 165 -1.41 13.83 -9.03
N LEU A 166 -0.13 13.59 -9.19
CA LEU A 166 0.57 13.78 -10.45
C LEU A 166 1.72 12.78 -10.60
N TYR A 167 2.13 12.60 -11.83
CA TYR A 167 3.42 12.02 -12.19
C TYR A 167 4.22 13.08 -12.96
N PHE A 168 5.47 13.28 -12.57
CA PHE A 168 6.39 14.19 -13.22
C PHE A 168 7.76 13.53 -13.40
N LEU A 169 8.34 13.70 -14.58
CA LEU A 169 9.70 13.30 -14.91
C LEU A 169 10.43 14.51 -15.51
N SER A 170 11.58 14.90 -14.95
CA SER A 170 12.38 15.99 -15.50
C SER A 170 12.92 15.66 -16.90
N GLU A 171 13.19 16.67 -17.71
CA GLU A 171 13.72 16.53 -19.09
C GLU A 171 15.01 15.70 -19.13
N ASN A 172 15.90 15.91 -18.18
CA ASN A 172 17.15 15.14 -18.06
C ASN A 172 16.94 13.73 -17.46
N LYS A 173 15.68 13.34 -17.18
CA LYS A 173 15.25 12.05 -16.60
C LYS A 173 15.95 11.69 -15.28
N LYS A 174 16.48 12.68 -14.55
CA LYS A 174 17.12 12.47 -13.25
C LYS A 174 16.16 12.59 -12.08
N PHE A 175 15.20 13.51 -12.15
CA PHE A 175 14.19 13.69 -11.10
C PHE A 175 12.85 13.12 -11.53
N GLU A 176 12.27 12.30 -10.67
CA GLU A 176 10.95 11.68 -10.87
C GLU A 176 10.09 11.89 -9.62
N ALA A 177 8.87 12.35 -9.79
CA ALA A 177 7.89 12.45 -8.72
C ALA A 177 6.62 11.68 -9.10
N ASN A 178 6.11 10.86 -8.17
CA ASN A 178 4.89 10.09 -8.31
C ASN A 178 4.04 10.28 -7.06
N ILE A 179 3.04 11.12 -7.18
CA ILE A 179 2.22 11.58 -6.05
C ILE A 179 0.79 11.12 -6.23
N MET A 180 0.17 10.68 -5.13
CA MET A 180 -1.25 10.33 -5.02
C MET A 180 -1.70 10.58 -3.57
N LEU A 181 -2.00 11.83 -3.26
CA LEU A 181 -2.43 12.23 -1.92
C LEU A 181 -3.89 11.82 -1.67
N PRO A 182 -4.22 11.45 -0.42
CA PRO A 182 -3.39 11.39 0.77
C PRO A 182 -2.68 10.03 0.98
N LEU A 183 -2.67 9.11 0.01
CA LEU A 183 -2.18 7.74 0.20
C LEU A 183 -0.66 7.62 0.13
N ASN A 184 -0.04 8.23 -0.88
CA ASN A 184 1.41 8.19 -1.04
C ASN A 184 1.97 9.37 -1.83
N ALA A 185 3.25 9.64 -1.62
CA ALA A 185 4.07 10.50 -2.45
C ALA A 185 5.49 9.94 -2.48
N ASP A 186 6.08 9.88 -3.66
CA ASP A 186 7.47 9.47 -3.87
C ASP A 186 8.16 10.48 -4.77
N ALA A 187 9.30 10.98 -4.35
CA ALA A 187 10.16 11.83 -5.15
C ALA A 187 11.58 11.28 -5.11
N ASN A 188 12.15 10.97 -6.26
CA ASN A 188 13.47 10.38 -6.35
C ASN A 188 14.37 11.13 -7.32
N TYR A 189 15.66 11.12 -7.02
CA TYR A 189 16.70 11.69 -7.85
C TYR A 189 17.75 10.64 -8.17
N LYS A 190 18.04 10.47 -9.47
CA LYS A 190 19.04 9.56 -9.98
C LYS A 190 20.43 10.18 -9.84
N LEU A 191 21.20 9.71 -8.88
CA LEU A 191 22.57 10.16 -8.62
C LEU A 191 23.54 9.54 -9.64
N THR A 192 23.44 8.22 -9.83
CA THR A 192 24.23 7.46 -10.80
C THR A 192 23.34 6.44 -11.52
N LYS A 193 23.89 5.64 -12.43
CA LYS A 193 23.14 4.52 -13.03
C LYS A 193 22.74 3.47 -11.99
N PHE A 194 23.55 3.32 -10.95
CA PHE A 194 23.38 2.33 -9.89
C PHE A 194 22.60 2.84 -8.68
N LEU A 195 22.62 4.15 -8.39
CA LEU A 195 22.14 4.73 -7.14
C LEU A 195 21.15 5.87 -7.38
N ASN A 196 19.98 5.78 -6.73
CA ASN A 196 19.03 6.88 -6.58
C ASN A 196 18.89 7.23 -5.08
N ALA A 197 18.62 8.49 -4.78
CA ALA A 197 18.20 8.95 -3.47
C ALA A 197 16.79 9.57 -3.59
N GLY A 198 16.00 9.51 -2.52
CA GLY A 198 14.66 10.09 -2.57
C GLY A 198 14.01 10.21 -1.21
N ILE A 199 12.80 10.76 -1.26
CA ILE A 199 11.89 10.88 -0.12
C ILE A 199 10.57 10.21 -0.47
N ASN A 200 9.90 9.65 0.55
CA ASN A 200 8.65 8.94 0.36
C ASN A 200 7.71 9.22 1.54
N PHE A 201 6.42 9.36 1.24
CA PHE A 201 5.33 9.43 2.20
C PHE A 201 4.35 8.30 1.94
N ASN A 202 3.88 7.63 3.00
CA ASN A 202 2.78 6.67 2.97
C ASN A 202 1.78 6.98 4.07
N GLY A 203 0.51 7.16 3.69
CA GLY A 203 -0.61 7.29 4.61
C GLY A 203 -1.54 6.09 4.49
N GLN A 204 -1.90 5.45 5.62
CA GLN A 204 -2.78 4.29 5.61
C GLN A 204 -3.73 4.31 6.80
N ILE A 205 -4.99 3.91 6.55
CA ILE A 205 -5.97 3.56 7.59
C ILE A 205 -6.57 2.21 7.19
N ARG A 206 -6.49 1.22 8.08
CA ARG A 206 -6.98 -0.16 7.86
C ARG A 206 -7.47 -0.77 9.16
N SER A 207 -8.31 -1.79 9.07
CA SER A 207 -8.75 -2.56 10.22
C SER A 207 -8.55 -4.06 10.02
N TYR A 208 -8.33 -4.77 11.14
CA TYR A 208 -8.10 -6.21 11.19
C TYR A 208 -8.93 -6.80 12.31
N HIS A 209 -9.69 -7.84 12.03
CA HIS A 209 -10.45 -8.57 13.02
C HIS A 209 -9.50 -9.33 13.97
N LEU A 210 -9.80 -9.33 15.25
CA LEU A 210 -9.02 -10.02 16.27
C LEU A 210 -9.94 -11.00 17.00
N ASN A 211 -9.60 -12.28 16.87
CA ASN A 211 -10.25 -13.34 17.63
C ASN A 211 -9.55 -13.44 18.98
N HIS A 212 -10.13 -13.41 20.10
CA HIS A 212 -9.52 -13.67 21.41
C HIS A 212 -8.27 -12.84 21.76
N VAL A 213 -8.43 -11.52 21.81
CA VAL A 213 -7.33 -10.64 22.28
C VAL A 213 -6.98 -10.94 23.73
N THR A 214 -8.01 -11.07 24.59
CA THR A 214 -7.93 -11.60 25.96
C THR A 214 -9.19 -12.45 26.20
N PRO A 215 -9.21 -13.34 27.23
CA PRO A 215 -10.42 -14.12 27.57
C PRO A 215 -11.66 -13.25 27.82
N SER A 216 -11.47 -12.03 28.31
CA SER A 216 -12.55 -11.06 28.60
C SER A 216 -12.97 -10.23 27.38
N LEU A 217 -12.23 -10.27 26.25
CA LEU A 217 -12.47 -9.49 25.03
C LEU A 217 -12.42 -10.43 23.80
N PRO A 218 -13.45 -11.27 23.59
CA PRO A 218 -13.38 -12.31 22.56
C PRO A 218 -13.57 -11.78 21.13
N HIS A 219 -14.25 -10.64 20.94
CA HIS A 219 -14.60 -10.10 19.63
C HIS A 219 -14.22 -8.63 19.55
N THR A 220 -13.12 -8.36 18.88
CA THR A 220 -12.56 -7.00 18.74
C THR A 220 -11.98 -6.81 17.35
N TYR A 221 -11.63 -5.58 17.01
CA TYR A 221 -10.80 -5.28 15.86
C TYR A 221 -9.73 -4.25 16.23
N VAL A 222 -8.61 -4.29 15.53
CA VAL A 222 -7.62 -3.22 15.58
C VAL A 222 -7.79 -2.31 14.37
N ALA A 223 -7.92 -1.00 14.62
CA ALA A 223 -7.84 0.05 13.61
C ALA A 223 -6.42 0.62 13.62
N ARG A 224 -5.69 0.40 12.51
CA ARG A 224 -4.37 0.96 12.28
C ARG A 224 -4.48 2.26 11.49
N SER A 225 -3.84 3.30 11.98
CA SER A 225 -3.62 4.55 11.23
C SER A 225 -2.14 4.92 11.30
N THR A 226 -1.54 5.25 10.14
CA THR A 226 -0.13 5.64 10.08
C THR A 226 0.10 6.69 9.00
N ASN A 227 1.01 7.64 9.30
CA ASN A 227 1.61 8.55 8.35
C ASN A 227 3.12 8.38 8.46
N GLU A 228 3.75 7.86 7.42
CA GLU A 228 5.15 7.46 7.42
C GLU A 228 5.92 8.31 6.41
N PHE A 229 6.95 8.99 6.89
CA PHE A 229 7.84 9.83 6.10
C PHE A 229 9.22 9.22 6.09
N TYR A 230 9.79 9.02 4.91
CA TYR A 230 11.08 8.37 4.71
C TYR A 230 12.03 9.19 3.86
N ALA A 231 13.32 9.12 4.17
CA ALA A 231 14.40 9.26 3.21
C ALA A 231 14.91 7.88 2.81
N TYR A 232 15.37 7.73 1.56
CA TYR A 232 15.82 6.43 1.09
C TYR A 232 16.99 6.49 0.10
N LEU A 233 17.69 5.37 0.01
CA LEU A 233 18.60 5.03 -1.06
C LEU A 233 18.06 3.81 -1.81
N ARG A 234 18.10 3.86 -3.14
CA ARG A 234 17.69 2.77 -4.03
C ARG A 234 18.87 2.35 -4.88
N PHE A 235 19.28 1.10 -4.74
CA PHE A 235 20.34 0.46 -5.49
C PHE A 235 19.75 -0.30 -6.67
N ASN A 236 20.11 0.06 -7.90
CA ASN A 236 19.63 -0.54 -9.14
C ASN A 236 20.67 -1.57 -9.61
N PHE A 237 20.46 -2.85 -9.30
CA PHE A 237 21.34 -3.94 -9.75
C PHE A 237 21.17 -4.23 -11.25
N SER A 238 19.97 -4.00 -11.75
CA SER A 238 19.62 -4.03 -13.16
C SER A 238 18.48 -3.04 -13.43
N GLU A 239 18.02 -2.95 -14.66
CA GLU A 239 16.82 -2.17 -14.99
C GLU A 239 15.54 -2.74 -14.36
N SER A 240 15.58 -4.02 -13.96
CA SER A 240 14.44 -4.73 -13.40
C SER A 240 14.56 -5.04 -11.90
N MET A 241 15.76 -5.05 -11.33
CA MET A 241 15.98 -5.49 -9.95
C MET A 241 16.60 -4.38 -9.12
N MET A 242 15.90 -4.00 -8.05
CA MET A 242 16.30 -2.92 -7.16
C MET A 242 16.18 -3.34 -5.70
N LEU A 243 17.11 -2.87 -4.89
CA LEU A 243 17.04 -2.89 -3.42
C LEU A 243 16.91 -1.45 -2.94
N GLN A 244 15.95 -1.18 -2.05
CA GLN A 244 15.74 0.13 -1.47
C GLN A 244 15.81 0.05 0.05
N THR A 245 16.62 0.90 0.66
CA THR A 245 16.70 1.05 2.12
C THR A 245 16.13 2.39 2.51
N LYS A 246 15.23 2.40 3.49
CA LYS A 246 14.54 3.59 3.97
C LYS A 246 14.77 3.76 5.46
N CYS A 247 14.94 5.01 5.89
CA CYS A 247 14.92 5.44 7.27
C CYS A 247 13.94 6.59 7.39
N GLY A 248 13.11 6.59 8.42
CA GLY A 248 12.07 7.59 8.54
C GLY A 248 11.41 7.66 9.90
N ILE A 249 10.33 8.41 9.96
CA ILE A 249 9.48 8.56 11.13
C ILE A 249 8.03 8.20 10.80
N SER A 250 7.36 7.55 11.75
CA SER A 250 5.92 7.33 11.71
C SER A 250 5.24 8.31 12.64
N VAL A 251 4.37 9.16 12.10
CA VAL A 251 3.66 10.21 12.82
C VAL A 251 2.18 9.86 12.94
N ALA A 252 1.56 10.14 14.08
CA ALA A 252 0.18 9.79 14.39
C ALA A 252 -0.12 8.29 14.15
N ARG A 253 0.84 7.46 14.49
CA ARG A 253 0.72 6.01 14.36
C ARG A 253 -0.11 5.47 15.52
N ASN A 254 -1.26 4.89 15.16
CA ASN A 254 -2.21 4.31 16.09
C ASN A 254 -2.51 2.86 15.71
N PHE A 255 -2.59 2.00 16.72
CA PHE A 255 -3.11 0.63 16.64
C PHE A 255 -4.18 0.49 17.72
N ARG A 256 -5.35 1.09 17.47
CA ARG A 256 -6.43 1.19 18.45
C ARG A 256 -7.34 -0.01 18.38
N VAL A 257 -7.54 -0.66 19.51
CA VAL A 257 -8.44 -1.80 19.64
C VAL A 257 -9.81 -1.30 20.08
N TYR A 258 -10.86 -1.84 19.44
CA TYR A 258 -12.25 -1.52 19.69
C TYR A 258 -13.08 -2.80 19.76
N GLU A 259 -14.23 -2.76 20.41
CA GLU A 259 -15.22 -3.84 20.32
C GLU A 259 -15.74 -3.97 18.87
N GLU A 260 -16.11 -5.18 18.48
CA GLU A 260 -16.53 -5.51 17.12
C GLU A 260 -17.71 -4.65 16.62
N ASN A 261 -18.62 -4.29 17.52
CA ASN A 261 -19.82 -3.51 17.20
C ASN A 261 -19.59 -1.99 17.26
N ASP A 262 -18.44 -1.54 17.76
CA ASP A 262 -18.08 -0.13 17.81
C ASP A 262 -17.71 0.39 16.42
N LYS A 263 -18.65 1.08 15.75
CA LYS A 263 -18.51 1.55 14.38
C LYS A 263 -18.74 3.06 14.27
N VAL A 264 -18.20 3.63 13.21
CA VAL A 264 -18.52 5.00 12.78
C VAL A 264 -19.54 4.95 11.64
N ASN A 265 -20.27 6.02 11.42
CA ASN A 265 -21.20 6.11 10.31
C ASN A 265 -20.43 6.16 8.97
N PHE A 266 -19.32 6.91 8.95
CA PHE A 266 -18.52 7.12 7.76
C PHE A 266 -17.11 7.63 8.12
N GLY A 267 -16.08 7.15 7.42
CA GLY A 267 -14.69 7.56 7.60
C GLY A 267 -14.10 8.27 6.39
N LEU A 268 -13.35 9.33 6.63
CA LEU A 268 -12.48 10.03 5.70
C LEU A 268 -11.04 10.06 6.26
N PRO A 269 -10.00 10.31 5.46
CA PRO A 269 -8.61 10.29 5.92
C PRO A 269 -8.33 11.18 7.14
N ALA A 270 -8.99 12.32 7.25
CA ALA A 270 -8.78 13.29 8.32
C ALA A 270 -9.86 13.26 9.42
N THR A 271 -10.99 12.54 9.23
CA THR A 271 -12.11 12.61 10.16
C THR A 271 -13.01 11.39 10.10
N PHE A 272 -13.69 11.12 11.22
CA PHE A 272 -14.70 10.06 11.33
C PHE A 272 -16.03 10.69 11.76
N ILE A 273 -17.06 10.50 10.96
CA ILE A 273 -18.43 10.98 11.25
C ILE A 273 -19.14 9.95 12.11
N GLY A 274 -19.77 10.38 13.20
CA GLY A 274 -20.43 9.48 14.16
C GLY A 274 -19.45 8.73 15.07
N GLN A 275 -18.29 9.33 15.36
CA GLN A 275 -17.29 8.76 16.27
C GLN A 275 -17.84 8.66 17.69
N LYS A 276 -18.15 7.45 18.13
CA LYS A 276 -18.56 7.11 19.51
C LYS A 276 -17.79 5.91 20.06
N ARG A 277 -16.84 5.37 19.29
CA ARG A 277 -16.07 4.18 19.65
C ARG A 277 -15.26 4.40 20.92
N GLN A 278 -15.25 3.41 21.79
CA GLN A 278 -14.44 3.39 23.00
C GLN A 278 -13.16 2.59 22.76
N GLN A 279 -12.02 3.26 22.85
CA GLN A 279 -10.71 2.60 22.71
C GLN A 279 -10.42 1.73 23.93
N LEU A 280 -10.02 0.48 23.71
CA LEU A 280 -9.76 -0.51 24.76
C LEU A 280 -8.29 -0.60 25.19
N ASN A 281 -7.36 -0.13 24.37
CA ASN A 281 -5.92 -0.11 24.64
C ASN A 281 -5.37 1.31 24.67
N SER A 282 -4.16 1.49 25.22
CA SER A 282 -3.46 2.78 25.14
C SER A 282 -2.74 2.93 23.79
N ASP A 283 -2.62 4.16 23.31
CA ASP A 283 -1.77 4.50 22.19
C ASP A 283 -0.28 4.32 22.54
N PHE A 284 0.56 4.27 21.54
CA PHE A 284 2.00 4.30 21.73
C PHE A 284 2.66 5.41 20.89
N SER A 285 3.81 5.85 21.37
CA SER A 285 4.53 7.00 20.84
C SER A 285 4.86 6.85 19.35
N ASN A 286 4.96 7.98 18.67
CA ASN A 286 5.62 8.07 17.38
C ASN A 286 7.07 7.57 17.48
N GLY A 287 7.64 7.12 16.37
CA GLY A 287 8.99 6.59 16.43
C GLY A 287 9.66 6.44 15.09
N LEU A 288 10.94 6.14 15.15
CA LEU A 288 11.72 5.80 13.96
C LEU A 288 11.16 4.53 13.30
N ILE A 289 11.28 4.49 12.00
CA ILE A 289 10.94 3.32 11.19
C ILE A 289 12.05 3.08 10.18
N PHE A 290 12.43 1.82 10.04
CA PHE A 290 13.39 1.34 9.07
C PHE A 290 12.72 0.35 8.14
N GLN A 291 13.02 0.43 6.86
CA GLN A 291 12.45 -0.48 5.86
C GLN A 291 13.51 -0.88 4.84
N ALA A 292 13.54 -2.16 4.50
CA ALA A 292 14.22 -2.69 3.33
C ALA A 292 13.18 -3.19 2.33
N SER A 293 13.37 -2.86 1.05
CA SER A 293 12.43 -3.24 -0.01
C SER A 293 13.17 -3.85 -1.18
N PHE A 294 12.72 -5.02 -1.63
CA PHE A 294 13.10 -5.57 -2.92
C PHE A 294 12.02 -5.24 -3.94
N ILE A 295 12.42 -4.73 -5.11
CA ILE A 295 11.52 -4.32 -6.18
C ILE A 295 11.93 -5.05 -7.46
N TYR A 296 10.97 -5.75 -8.07
CA TYR A 296 11.10 -6.28 -9.42
C TYR A 296 10.19 -5.50 -10.37
N ARG A 297 10.80 -4.85 -11.35
CA ARG A 297 10.18 -3.89 -12.26
C ARG A 297 10.26 -4.37 -13.70
N VAL A 298 9.20 -4.17 -14.46
CA VAL A 298 9.20 -4.34 -15.91
C VAL A 298 9.04 -2.99 -16.59
N ASN A 299 9.97 -2.68 -17.47
CA ASN A 299 9.96 -1.48 -18.30
C ASN A 299 9.34 -1.80 -19.66
N PHE A 300 8.40 -0.97 -20.13
CA PHE A 300 7.69 -1.20 -21.39
C PHE A 300 8.33 -0.56 -22.63
N ASN A 301 9.33 0.32 -22.43
CA ASN A 301 10.00 1.07 -23.52
C ASN A 301 11.35 0.48 -23.93
N LYS A 302 11.45 -0.83 -24.18
CA LYS A 302 12.72 -1.43 -24.65
C LYS A 302 12.86 -1.63 -26.16
N ASN A 303 11.96 -1.08 -26.99
CA ASN A 303 12.10 -1.18 -28.44
C ASN A 303 11.92 0.21 -29.10
N LYS A 304 12.97 0.99 -29.09
CA LYS A 304 13.35 1.96 -30.14
C LYS A 304 14.85 2.00 -30.24
#